data_8f901b62a292b835be0fac743529bd23
#
_entry.id   8f901b62a292b835be0fac743529bd23
#
_cell.length_a   1.000
_cell.length_b   1.000
_cell.length_c   1.000
_cell.angle_alpha   90.00
_cell.angle_beta   90.00
_cell.angle_gamma   90.00
#
_symmetry.space_group_name_H-M   'P 1'
#
loop_
_entity.id
_entity.type
_entity.pdbx_description
1 polymer ?
#
loop_
_entity_poly.entity_id
_entity_poly.type
_entity_poly.pdbx_seq_one_letter_code
_entity_poly.pdbx_strand_id
1 'polypeptide(L)'
;PISLNVLTDPWPNRSYDGIYSANTAHIMPWEAVVAMFAGVGERLLSSGVFCLYGPMKYRGELDAQSNVQFDRMLQQQFPHQGIREFDDINRLALTAGLVLLEDVAMPANNRLLVWQKV
;
A
#
# COMPACT_ATOMS: atom_id res chain seq x y z
N PRO A 1 0.56 -0.45 20.58
CA PRO A 1 0.66 -1.08 19.26
C PRO A 1 0.11 -2.49 19.27
N ILE A 2 -0.52 -2.89 18.19
CA ILE A 2 -1.06 -4.24 18.01
C ILE A 2 -0.32 -4.89 16.87
N SER A 3 0.19 -6.12 17.07
CA SER A 3 0.73 -6.92 15.98
C SER A 3 -0.42 -7.50 15.19
N LEU A 4 -0.44 -7.29 13.87
CA LEU A 4 -1.54 -7.72 13.02
C LEU A 4 -1.00 -8.39 11.75
N ASN A 5 -1.34 -9.68 11.57
CA ASN A 5 -1.23 -10.33 10.28
C ASN A 5 -2.54 -10.10 9.53
N VAL A 6 -2.51 -9.32 8.47
CA VAL A 6 -3.71 -8.88 7.74
C VAL A 6 -4.49 -10.03 7.11
N LEU A 7 -3.85 -11.18 6.90
CA LEU A 7 -4.49 -12.36 6.32
C LEU A 7 -5.20 -13.23 7.36
N THR A 8 -4.63 -13.35 8.56
CA THR A 8 -5.06 -14.37 9.52
C THR A 8 -5.57 -13.82 10.84
N ASP A 9 -5.09 -12.64 11.26
CA ASP A 9 -5.48 -12.08 12.54
C ASP A 9 -6.80 -11.31 12.43
N PRO A 10 -7.64 -11.33 13.48
CA PRO A 10 -8.81 -10.46 13.51
C PRO A 10 -8.36 -9.01 13.61
N TRP A 11 -8.94 -8.16 12.76
CA TRP A 11 -8.69 -6.73 12.80
C TRP A 11 -9.33 -6.10 14.03
N PRO A 12 -8.77 -4.99 14.57
CA PRO A 12 -9.42 -4.26 15.65
C PRO A 12 -10.84 -3.87 15.27
N ASN A 13 -11.78 -4.08 16.18
CA ASN A 13 -13.19 -3.72 15.96
C ASN A 13 -13.41 -2.24 16.24
N ARG A 14 -12.79 -1.37 15.43
CA ARG A 14 -12.84 0.09 15.57
C ARG A 14 -12.88 0.72 14.18
N SER A 15 -13.41 1.95 14.13
CA SER A 15 -13.34 2.82 12.97
C SER A 15 -12.33 3.94 13.22
N TYR A 16 -11.74 4.45 12.15
CA TYR A 16 -10.65 5.43 12.22
C TYR A 16 -10.88 6.58 11.24
N ASP A 17 -10.44 7.78 11.61
CA ASP A 17 -10.39 8.92 10.72
C ASP A 17 -9.19 8.87 9.77
N GLY A 18 -8.12 8.21 10.19
CA GLY A 18 -6.92 8.07 9.40
C GLY A 18 -6.19 6.78 9.69
N ILE A 19 -5.62 6.20 8.64
CA ILE A 19 -4.77 5.00 8.72
C ILE A 19 -3.52 5.28 7.89
N TYR A 20 -2.37 4.84 8.40
CA TYR A 20 -1.09 5.04 7.74
C TYR A 20 -0.30 3.73 7.69
N SER A 21 0.31 3.45 6.55
CA SER A 21 1.20 2.30 6.38
C SER A 21 2.45 2.72 5.62
N ALA A 22 3.60 2.28 6.08
CA ALA A 22 4.88 2.63 5.48
C ALA A 22 5.73 1.39 5.22
N ASN A 23 6.27 1.30 4.01
CA ASN A 23 7.24 0.27 3.61
C ASN A 23 6.72 -1.16 3.81
N THR A 24 5.44 -1.39 3.47
CA THR A 24 4.78 -2.69 3.66
C THR A 24 4.39 -3.36 2.34
N ALA A 25 3.85 -2.61 1.38
CA ALA A 25 3.23 -3.18 0.18
C ALA A 25 4.22 -3.97 -0.69
N HIS A 26 5.50 -3.59 -0.70
CA HIS A 26 6.52 -4.26 -1.51
C HIS A 26 7.14 -5.48 -0.82
N ILE A 27 6.90 -5.68 0.47
CA ILE A 27 7.41 -6.84 1.22
C ILE A 27 6.35 -7.87 1.57
N MET A 28 5.07 -7.53 1.44
CA MET A 28 3.96 -8.45 1.68
C MET A 28 3.66 -9.28 0.42
N PRO A 29 3.17 -10.52 0.55
CA PRO A 29 2.58 -11.21 -0.59
C PRO A 29 1.35 -10.43 -1.10
N TRP A 30 1.03 -10.59 -2.40
CA TRP A 30 -0.04 -9.81 -3.01
C TRP A 30 -1.39 -9.98 -2.31
N GLU A 31 -1.72 -11.21 -1.90
CA GLU A 31 -2.97 -11.46 -1.17
C GLU A 31 -3.04 -10.70 0.16
N ALA A 32 -1.89 -10.43 0.80
CA ALA A 32 -1.85 -9.60 2.00
C ALA A 32 -2.08 -8.13 1.68
N VAL A 33 -1.56 -7.65 0.54
CA VAL A 33 -1.84 -6.28 0.07
C VAL A 33 -3.34 -6.12 -0.19
N VAL A 34 -3.96 -7.09 -0.86
CA VAL A 34 -5.41 -7.11 -1.10
C VAL A 34 -6.18 -7.06 0.21
N ALA A 35 -5.80 -7.90 1.19
CA ALA A 35 -6.45 -7.95 2.50
C ALA A 35 -6.28 -6.63 3.27
N MET A 36 -5.11 -5.99 3.15
CA MET A 36 -4.86 -4.70 3.78
C MET A 36 -5.83 -3.65 3.27
N PHE A 37 -5.99 -3.51 1.96
CA PHE A 37 -6.90 -2.53 1.39
C PHE A 37 -8.36 -2.81 1.75
N ALA A 38 -8.78 -4.07 1.74
CA ALA A 38 -10.13 -4.44 2.15
C ALA A 38 -10.39 -4.06 3.62
N GLY A 39 -9.43 -4.38 4.51
CA GLY A 39 -9.55 -4.05 5.92
C GLY A 39 -9.56 -2.55 6.20
N VAL A 40 -8.71 -1.79 5.49
CA VAL A 40 -8.69 -0.33 5.59
C VAL A 40 -10.02 0.26 5.14
N GLY A 41 -10.55 -0.20 4.00
CA GLY A 41 -11.82 0.30 3.47
C GLY A 41 -12.98 0.07 4.43
N GLU A 42 -12.99 -1.04 5.15
CA GLU A 42 -14.03 -1.34 6.13
C GLU A 42 -13.92 -0.50 7.39
N ARG A 43 -12.71 -0.06 7.75
CA ARG A 43 -12.47 0.61 9.03
C ARG A 43 -12.30 2.10 8.95
N LEU A 44 -12.17 2.69 7.77
CA LEU A 44 -12.18 4.13 7.62
C LEU A 44 -13.61 4.66 7.69
N LEU A 45 -13.78 5.72 8.47
CA LEU A 45 -15.00 6.51 8.45
C LEU A 45 -15.14 7.23 7.12
N SER A 46 -16.35 7.62 6.76
CA SER A 46 -16.58 8.49 5.59
C SER A 46 -15.70 9.74 5.69
N SER A 47 -15.04 10.10 4.60
CA SER A 47 -14.06 11.18 4.53
C SER A 47 -12.76 10.90 5.28
N GLY A 48 -12.60 9.73 5.88
CA GLY A 48 -11.34 9.29 6.47
C GLY A 48 -10.27 9.06 5.41
N VAL A 49 -9.00 9.11 5.81
CA VAL A 49 -7.86 9.12 4.90
C VAL A 49 -6.95 7.92 5.15
N PHE A 50 -6.51 7.26 4.06
CA PHE A 50 -5.46 6.25 4.10
C PHE A 50 -4.22 6.78 3.39
N CYS A 51 -3.08 6.73 4.08
CA CYS A 51 -1.78 7.10 3.52
C CYS A 51 -0.90 5.87 3.42
N LEU A 52 -0.35 5.64 2.23
CA LEU A 52 0.60 4.54 1.98
C LEU A 52 1.91 5.14 1.49
N TYR A 53 3.00 4.85 2.20
CA TYR A 53 4.34 5.33 1.88
C TYR A 53 5.22 4.16 1.44
N GLY A 54 5.98 4.34 0.38
CA GLY A 54 6.95 3.37 -0.10
C GLY A 54 7.26 3.55 -1.58
N PRO A 55 8.12 2.68 -2.14
CA PRO A 55 8.41 2.74 -3.56
C PRO A 55 7.23 2.22 -4.39
N MET A 56 7.04 2.81 -5.57
CA MET A 56 5.99 2.42 -6.51
C MET A 56 6.57 2.31 -7.92
N LYS A 57 5.95 1.45 -8.73
CA LYS A 57 6.25 1.26 -10.13
C LYS A 57 5.12 1.87 -10.95
N TYR A 58 5.48 2.57 -12.02
CA TYR A 58 4.51 3.24 -12.90
C TYR A 58 4.68 2.71 -14.32
N ARG A 59 3.65 2.09 -14.87
CA ARG A 59 3.64 1.53 -16.24
C ARG A 59 4.80 0.57 -16.48
N GLY A 60 5.09 -0.27 -15.48
CA GLY A 60 6.19 -1.22 -15.53
C GLY A 60 7.56 -0.63 -15.30
N GLU A 61 7.69 0.68 -15.07
CA GLU A 61 8.97 1.36 -14.91
C GLU A 61 9.16 1.90 -13.49
N LEU A 62 10.42 1.90 -13.04
CA LEU A 62 10.85 2.47 -11.78
C LEU A 62 11.60 3.76 -12.03
N ASP A 63 11.36 4.78 -11.19
CA ASP A 63 11.92 6.12 -11.37
C ASP A 63 13.43 6.17 -11.18
N ALA A 64 14.00 5.25 -10.38
CA ALA A 64 15.40 5.32 -10.00
C ALA A 64 16.10 3.96 -10.13
N GLN A 65 17.37 3.99 -10.52
CA GLN A 65 18.20 2.80 -10.63
C GLN A 65 18.31 2.04 -9.30
N SER A 66 18.35 2.75 -8.18
CA SER A 66 18.37 2.13 -6.85
C SER A 66 17.11 1.30 -6.58
N ASN A 67 15.94 1.76 -7.05
CA ASN A 67 14.70 1.00 -6.92
C ASN A 67 14.65 -0.21 -7.85
N VAL A 68 15.27 -0.13 -9.03
CA VAL A 68 15.40 -1.28 -9.94
C VAL A 68 16.21 -2.38 -9.25
N GLN A 69 17.34 -2.03 -8.64
CA GLN A 69 18.18 -2.99 -7.93
C GLN A 69 17.48 -3.56 -6.70
N PHE A 70 16.80 -2.72 -5.94
CA PHE A 70 16.05 -3.12 -4.76
C PHE A 70 14.92 -4.10 -5.12
N ASP A 71 14.17 -3.81 -6.18
CA ASP A 71 13.10 -4.70 -6.66
C ASP A 71 13.64 -6.08 -7.04
N ARG A 72 14.76 -6.13 -7.76
CA ARG A 72 15.42 -7.39 -8.11
C ARG A 72 15.86 -8.17 -6.89
N MET A 73 16.45 -7.50 -5.90
CA MET A 73 16.88 -8.13 -4.66
C MET A 73 15.71 -8.76 -3.91
N LEU A 74 14.59 -8.04 -3.80
CA LEU A 74 13.38 -8.54 -3.17
C LEU A 74 12.87 -9.79 -3.86
N GLN A 75 12.77 -9.78 -5.19
CA GLN A 75 12.24 -10.89 -5.97
C GLN A 75 13.16 -12.12 -5.89
N GLN A 76 14.48 -11.93 -5.82
CA GLN A 76 15.44 -13.02 -5.70
C GLN A 76 15.37 -13.71 -4.34
N GLN A 77 15.25 -12.92 -3.27
CA GLN A 77 15.19 -13.46 -1.90
C GLN A 77 13.82 -14.03 -1.56
N PHE A 78 12.78 -13.34 -2.01
CA PHE A 78 11.39 -13.67 -1.68
C PHE A 78 10.53 -13.48 -2.92
N PRO A 79 10.19 -14.56 -3.66
CA PRO A 79 9.46 -14.44 -4.93
C PRO A 79 8.12 -13.71 -4.84
N HIS A 80 7.50 -13.67 -3.65
CA HIS A 80 6.23 -12.95 -3.44
C HIS A 80 6.41 -11.45 -3.20
N GLN A 81 7.64 -10.99 -3.03
CA GLN A 81 7.95 -9.57 -2.81
C GLN A 81 8.29 -8.88 -4.12
N GLY A 82 8.25 -7.57 -4.11
CA GLY A 82 8.60 -6.73 -5.22
C GLY A 82 7.89 -5.39 -5.14
N ILE A 83 8.43 -4.38 -5.83
CA ILE A 83 7.78 -3.07 -5.90
C ILE A 83 6.51 -3.20 -6.73
N ARG A 84 5.39 -2.75 -6.17
CA ARG A 84 4.07 -2.92 -6.78
C ARG A 84 3.80 -1.85 -7.83
N GLU A 85 3.01 -2.23 -8.83
CA GLU A 85 2.51 -1.32 -9.86
C GLU A 85 1.45 -0.41 -9.25
N PHE A 86 1.59 0.92 -9.46
CA PHE A 86 0.64 1.89 -8.91
C PHE A 86 -0.80 1.61 -9.36
N ASP A 87 -1.01 1.29 -10.65
CA ASP A 87 -2.36 1.05 -11.17
C ASP A 87 -3.05 -0.12 -10.48
N ASP A 88 -2.31 -1.18 -10.14
CA ASP A 88 -2.85 -2.33 -9.41
C ASP A 88 -3.23 -1.95 -7.97
N ILE A 89 -2.38 -1.17 -7.31
CA ILE A 89 -2.64 -0.66 -5.96
C ILE A 89 -3.88 0.25 -5.97
N ASN A 90 -3.96 1.17 -6.91
CA ASN A 90 -5.09 2.10 -6.99
C ASN A 90 -6.41 1.38 -7.32
N ARG A 91 -6.35 0.31 -8.08
CA ARG A 91 -7.54 -0.51 -8.36
C ARG A 91 -8.07 -1.17 -7.09
N LEU A 92 -7.19 -1.67 -6.22
CA LEU A 92 -7.58 -2.19 -4.91
C LEU A 92 -8.24 -1.10 -4.06
N ALA A 93 -7.68 0.10 -4.07
CA ALA A 93 -8.22 1.24 -3.33
C ALA A 93 -9.65 1.58 -3.80
N LEU A 94 -9.85 1.68 -5.12
CA LEU A 94 -11.17 1.97 -5.69
C LEU A 94 -12.19 0.90 -5.30
N THR A 95 -11.81 -0.37 -5.35
CA THR A 95 -12.68 -1.49 -4.95
C THR A 95 -13.06 -1.40 -3.47
N ALA A 96 -12.16 -0.86 -2.64
CA ALA A 96 -12.42 -0.68 -1.21
C ALA A 96 -13.18 0.62 -0.88
N GLY A 97 -13.57 1.40 -1.89
CA GLY A 97 -14.29 2.66 -1.69
C GLY A 97 -13.38 3.85 -1.41
N LEU A 98 -12.12 3.79 -1.84
CA LEU A 98 -11.14 4.85 -1.63
C LEU A 98 -10.84 5.56 -2.95
N VAL A 99 -10.84 6.89 -2.91
CA VAL A 99 -10.53 7.74 -4.08
C VAL A 99 -9.20 8.44 -3.85
N LEU A 100 -8.31 8.35 -4.82
CA LEU A 100 -6.98 8.96 -4.74
C LEU A 100 -7.09 10.49 -4.70
N LEU A 101 -6.49 11.09 -3.68
CA LEU A 101 -6.37 12.54 -3.55
C LEU A 101 -5.02 13.03 -4.03
N GLU A 102 -3.93 12.36 -3.66
CA GLU A 102 -2.58 12.82 -3.94
C GLU A 102 -1.63 11.64 -4.14
N ASP A 103 -0.64 11.86 -5.00
CA ASP A 103 0.52 11.00 -5.19
C ASP A 103 1.74 11.92 -5.16
N VAL A 104 2.46 11.92 -4.04
CA VAL A 104 3.51 12.88 -3.75
C VAL A 104 4.89 12.22 -3.80
N ALA A 105 5.81 12.83 -4.56
CA ALA A 105 7.20 12.39 -4.56
C ALA A 105 7.85 12.72 -3.22
N MET A 106 8.52 11.73 -2.65
CA MET A 106 9.14 11.82 -1.33
C MET A 106 10.65 11.53 -1.45
N PRO A 107 11.46 11.90 -0.42
CA PRO A 107 12.89 11.58 -0.41
C PRO A 107 13.14 10.07 -0.58
N ALA A 108 14.34 9.72 -1.06
CA ALA A 108 14.80 8.35 -1.29
C ALA A 108 13.95 7.61 -2.33
N ASN A 109 13.39 8.33 -3.31
CA ASN A 109 12.60 7.78 -4.42
C ASN A 109 11.37 6.99 -3.97
N ASN A 110 10.80 7.37 -2.85
CA ASN A 110 9.53 6.86 -2.38
C ASN A 110 8.38 7.77 -2.82
N ARG A 111 7.17 7.26 -2.70
CA ARG A 111 5.94 8.00 -2.97
C ARG A 111 5.07 7.98 -1.73
N LEU A 112 4.31 9.05 -1.52
CA LEU A 112 3.24 9.08 -0.53
C LEU A 112 1.91 9.13 -1.29
N LEU A 113 1.13 8.07 -1.16
CA LEU A 113 -0.17 7.96 -1.80
C LEU A 113 -1.24 8.23 -0.75
N VAL A 114 -2.18 9.11 -1.06
CA VAL A 114 -3.23 9.53 -0.13
C VAL A 114 -4.59 9.28 -0.78
N TRP A 115 -5.41 8.47 -0.14
CA TRP A 115 -6.78 8.18 -0.55
C TRP A 115 -7.76 8.65 0.51
N GLN A 116 -8.97 8.95 0.08
CA GLN A 116 -10.07 9.32 0.96
C GLN A 116 -11.23 8.34 0.80
N LYS A 117 -11.83 7.95 1.92
CA LYS A 117 -13.01 7.08 1.92
C LYS A 117 -14.23 7.85 1.46
N VAL A 118 -14.90 7.29 0.50
CA VAL A 118 -16.15 7.85 -0.04
C VAL A 118 -17.35 7.56 0.86
#